data_3f1e9848e2bff7b2e6cd1f05662c4255
#
_entry.id   3f1e9848e2bff7b2e6cd1f05662c4255
#
_cell.length_a   1.000
_cell.length_b   1.000
_cell.length_c   1.000
_cell.angle_alpha   90.00
_cell.angle_beta   90.00
_cell.angle_gamma   90.00
#
_symmetry.space_group_name_H-M   'P 1'
#
loop_
_entity.id
_entity.type
_entity.pdbx_description
1 polymer ?
#
loop_
_entity_poly.entity_id
_entity_poly.type
_entity_poly.pdbx_seq_one_letter_code
_entity_poly.pdbx_strand_id
1 'polypeptide(L)'
;MGFDRFVAFRGHSTLALTKELMESWVTVNPNHTRTIRHKLIILREFAKYLQRLGIPACADFEVPKKNYAFKPYIFSTDELSRLFNAADAYIPLTKATHKHLVIQLFLRLLYHCGLRLSDACNLTVQDVNLQDGILHIKKGKFEKERFVPMPASLAQKCRDYSSIVHKNSNSTYPFLPTVHGTAYSNRGFYGVFRDLLWQANISHGGRGYGPRVHDLRHTFAVHRLRDWVYEGRDMHLMLPYLSTYLGHKHILETETYLSLTSELFPDILARLETHFSDLIPDIWEGSDDEN
;
A
#
# COMPACT_ATOMS: atom_id res chain seq x y z
N MET A 1 -20.30 14.31 -3.96
CA MET A 1 -21.65 13.66 -4.11
C MET A 1 -21.49 12.46 -5.04
N GLY A 2 -22.14 11.31 -4.74
CA GLY A 2 -22.18 10.15 -5.63
C GLY A 2 -22.96 10.46 -6.90
N PHE A 3 -22.70 9.74 -8.00
CA PHE A 3 -23.38 10.02 -9.27
C PHE A 3 -24.88 9.74 -9.18
N ASP A 4 -25.27 8.64 -8.56
CA ASP A 4 -26.65 8.25 -8.26
C ASP A 4 -27.45 9.33 -7.50
N ARG A 5 -26.86 9.87 -6.44
CA ARG A 5 -27.45 10.97 -5.67
C ARG A 5 -27.55 12.27 -6.46
N PHE A 6 -26.58 12.52 -7.34
CA PHE A 6 -26.59 13.68 -8.21
C PHE A 6 -27.73 13.61 -9.22
N VAL A 7 -27.91 12.45 -9.87
CA VAL A 7 -29.01 12.20 -10.81
C VAL A 7 -30.37 12.39 -10.12
N ALA A 8 -30.54 11.77 -8.95
CA ALA A 8 -31.77 11.90 -8.15
C ALA A 8 -32.05 13.36 -7.75
N PHE A 9 -31.03 14.12 -7.36
CA PHE A 9 -31.18 15.52 -6.98
C PHE A 9 -31.60 16.44 -8.15
N ARG A 10 -31.14 16.11 -9.37
CA ARG A 10 -31.49 16.87 -10.58
C ARG A 10 -32.88 16.56 -11.14
N GLY A 11 -33.62 15.61 -10.55
CA GLY A 11 -35.00 15.29 -10.96
C GLY A 11 -35.10 14.70 -12.36
N HIS A 12 -34.00 14.13 -12.89
CA HIS A 12 -34.02 13.46 -14.20
C HIS A 12 -34.88 12.20 -14.09
N SER A 13 -36.04 12.22 -14.71
CA SER A 13 -37.00 11.08 -14.79
C SER A 13 -36.54 10.02 -15.80
N THR A 14 -35.54 10.30 -16.61
CA THR A 14 -35.00 9.37 -17.61
C THR A 14 -33.64 8.87 -17.17
N LEU A 15 -33.45 7.55 -17.17
CA LEU A 15 -32.18 6.85 -16.89
C LEU A 15 -31.12 7.02 -18.01
N ALA A 16 -31.29 7.98 -18.93
CA ALA A 16 -30.36 8.21 -20.01
C ALA A 16 -29.05 8.81 -19.47
N LEU A 17 -27.96 8.09 -19.63
CA LEU A 17 -26.61 8.61 -19.38
C LEU A 17 -26.20 9.54 -20.52
N THR A 18 -26.52 10.84 -20.41
CA THR A 18 -26.13 11.83 -21.40
C THR A 18 -24.76 12.46 -21.13
N LYS A 19 -24.13 13.02 -22.15
CA LYS A 19 -22.84 13.71 -22.02
C LYS A 19 -22.94 14.90 -21.06
N GLU A 20 -24.00 15.70 -21.20
CA GLU A 20 -24.26 16.89 -20.39
C GLU A 20 -24.43 16.51 -18.89
N LEU A 21 -25.06 15.38 -18.60
CA LEU A 21 -25.23 14.89 -17.26
C LEU A 21 -23.87 14.53 -16.62
N MET A 22 -22.97 13.88 -17.38
CA MET A 22 -21.64 13.54 -16.94
C MET A 22 -20.77 14.79 -16.70
N GLU A 23 -20.77 15.71 -17.62
CA GLU A 23 -20.01 16.96 -17.54
C GLU A 23 -20.50 17.82 -16.37
N SER A 24 -21.81 17.93 -16.18
CA SER A 24 -22.37 18.67 -15.04
C SER A 24 -22.03 18.03 -13.71
N TRP A 25 -21.97 16.69 -13.64
CA TRP A 25 -21.54 15.99 -12.42
C TRP A 25 -20.05 16.22 -12.09
N VAL A 26 -19.19 16.24 -13.11
CA VAL A 26 -17.76 16.57 -12.95
C VAL A 26 -17.59 17.99 -12.41
N THR A 27 -18.34 18.95 -12.94
CA THR A 27 -18.29 20.36 -12.53
C THR A 27 -18.67 20.56 -11.05
N VAL A 28 -19.69 19.83 -10.58
CA VAL A 28 -20.14 19.91 -9.17
C VAL A 28 -19.15 19.24 -8.19
N ASN A 29 -18.22 18.42 -8.70
CA ASN A 29 -17.24 17.71 -7.89
C ASN A 29 -15.79 18.09 -8.28
N PRO A 30 -15.35 19.34 -8.17
CA PRO A 30 -14.07 19.80 -8.67
C PRO A 30 -12.86 19.21 -7.95
N ASN A 31 -13.09 18.61 -6.77
CA ASN A 31 -12.03 18.09 -5.93
C ASN A 31 -11.73 16.61 -6.23
N HIS A 32 -10.45 16.30 -6.47
CA HIS A 32 -9.88 14.96 -6.69
C HIS A 32 -10.03 14.39 -8.10
N THR A 33 -9.33 14.97 -9.04
CA THR A 33 -9.19 14.51 -10.44
C THR A 33 -9.01 12.98 -10.56
N ARG A 34 -8.26 12.35 -9.65
CA ARG A 34 -8.08 10.89 -9.63
C ARG A 34 -9.37 10.13 -9.35
N THR A 35 -10.14 10.56 -8.35
CA THR A 35 -11.39 9.90 -7.97
C THR A 35 -12.44 10.09 -9.04
N ILE A 36 -12.54 11.30 -9.60
CA ILE A 36 -13.44 11.61 -10.71
C ILE A 36 -13.08 10.79 -11.92
N ARG A 37 -11.78 10.76 -12.31
CA ARG A 37 -11.29 9.95 -13.41
C ARG A 37 -11.70 8.47 -13.27
N HIS A 38 -11.48 7.86 -12.10
CA HIS A 38 -11.84 6.47 -11.85
C HIS A 38 -13.34 6.23 -11.99
N LYS A 39 -14.16 7.11 -11.43
CA LYS A 39 -15.61 7.04 -11.54
C LYS A 39 -16.09 7.21 -12.98
N LEU A 40 -15.51 8.13 -13.74
CA LEU A 40 -15.82 8.33 -15.16
C LEU A 40 -15.48 7.10 -16.01
N ILE A 41 -14.36 6.42 -15.71
CA ILE A 41 -14.03 5.14 -16.36
C ILE A 41 -15.11 4.10 -16.10
N ILE A 42 -15.56 3.95 -14.85
CA ILE A 42 -16.63 3.01 -14.49
C ILE A 42 -17.95 3.38 -15.21
N LEU A 43 -18.29 4.65 -15.22
CA LEU A 43 -19.51 5.13 -15.91
C LEU A 43 -19.42 4.91 -17.42
N ARG A 44 -18.25 5.05 -18.04
CA ARG A 44 -18.03 4.74 -19.45
C ARG A 44 -18.28 3.26 -19.76
N GLU A 45 -17.72 2.37 -18.96
CA GLU A 45 -17.94 0.93 -19.13
C GLU A 45 -19.42 0.56 -18.89
N PHE A 46 -20.10 1.22 -17.94
CA PHE A 46 -21.52 1.05 -17.70
C PHE A 46 -22.36 1.58 -18.89
N ALA A 47 -22.00 2.73 -19.47
CA ALA A 47 -22.66 3.26 -20.67
C ALA A 47 -22.54 2.30 -21.87
N LYS A 48 -21.36 1.72 -22.09
CA LYS A 48 -21.14 0.70 -23.13
C LYS A 48 -22.00 -0.55 -22.89
N TYR A 49 -22.15 -0.96 -21.62
CA TYR A 49 -23.01 -2.08 -21.25
C TYR A 49 -24.48 -1.77 -21.59
N LEU A 50 -24.98 -0.58 -21.25
CA LEU A 50 -26.34 -0.15 -21.59
C LEU A 50 -26.57 -0.12 -23.11
N GLN A 51 -25.60 0.37 -23.90
CA GLN A 51 -25.67 0.37 -25.36
C GLN A 51 -25.84 -1.04 -25.92
N ARG A 52 -25.12 -2.04 -25.36
CA ARG A 52 -25.27 -3.45 -25.77
C ARG A 52 -26.66 -4.02 -25.48
N LEU A 53 -27.37 -3.45 -24.50
CA LEU A 53 -28.76 -3.81 -24.17
C LEU A 53 -29.79 -3.00 -24.99
N GLY A 54 -29.35 -2.19 -25.95
CA GLY A 54 -30.21 -1.31 -26.74
C GLY A 54 -30.72 -0.08 -25.99
N ILE A 55 -30.18 0.22 -24.80
CA ILE A 55 -30.55 1.39 -24.00
C ILE A 55 -29.67 2.58 -24.42
N PRO A 56 -30.25 3.74 -24.78
CA PRO A 56 -29.49 4.91 -25.15
C PRO A 56 -28.58 5.38 -23.99
N ALA A 57 -27.29 5.44 -24.24
CA ALA A 57 -26.30 5.95 -23.27
C ALA A 57 -25.10 6.55 -24.01
N CYS A 58 -24.55 7.64 -23.50
CA CYS A 58 -23.35 8.25 -24.02
C CYS A 58 -22.12 7.64 -23.36
N ALA A 59 -21.27 6.97 -24.12
CA ALA A 59 -19.94 6.48 -23.68
C ALA A 59 -18.81 7.40 -24.12
N ASP A 60 -19.10 8.36 -24.99
CA ASP A 60 -18.14 9.32 -25.53
C ASP A 60 -18.15 10.64 -24.74
N PHE A 61 -17.40 10.64 -23.64
CA PHE A 61 -17.12 11.82 -22.83
C PHE A 61 -15.65 11.84 -22.40
N GLU A 62 -15.12 13.03 -22.16
CA GLU A 62 -13.73 13.19 -21.77
C GLU A 62 -13.46 12.64 -20.37
N VAL A 63 -12.44 11.78 -20.28
CA VAL A 63 -11.89 11.33 -19.01
C VAL A 63 -10.57 12.06 -18.78
N PRO A 64 -10.43 12.84 -17.70
CA PRO A 64 -9.21 13.57 -17.42
C PRO A 64 -7.97 12.71 -17.56
N LYS A 65 -6.92 13.18 -18.21
CA LYS A 65 -5.65 12.46 -18.34
C LYS A 65 -5.07 12.16 -16.97
N LYS A 66 -4.31 11.07 -16.87
CA LYS A 66 -3.58 10.70 -15.66
C LYS A 66 -2.37 11.64 -15.52
N ASN A 67 -2.53 12.76 -14.85
CA ASN A 67 -1.52 13.82 -14.74
C ASN A 67 -0.65 13.74 -13.48
N TYR A 68 -0.57 12.57 -12.83
CA TYR A 68 0.23 12.45 -11.61
C TYR A 68 0.98 11.13 -11.61
N ALA A 69 2.29 11.23 -11.63
CA ALA A 69 3.16 10.16 -11.16
C ALA A 69 3.12 10.21 -9.63
N PHE A 70 2.41 9.27 -9.01
CA PHE A 70 2.50 9.11 -7.58
C PHE A 70 3.89 8.53 -7.25
N LYS A 71 4.72 9.31 -6.54
CA LYS A 71 5.98 8.85 -5.98
C LYS A 71 5.77 8.55 -4.49
N PRO A 72 5.93 7.29 -4.05
CA PRO A 72 5.84 6.96 -2.62
C PRO A 72 6.98 7.62 -1.86
N TYR A 73 6.72 7.92 -0.58
CA TYR A 73 7.77 8.33 0.34
C TYR A 73 8.57 7.09 0.76
N ILE A 74 9.89 7.13 0.60
CA ILE A 74 10.78 6.06 1.07
C ILE A 74 11.55 6.59 2.26
N PHE A 75 11.30 5.99 3.43
CA PHE A 75 11.98 6.36 4.66
C PHE A 75 13.45 5.98 4.60
N SER A 76 14.31 6.89 4.99
CA SER A 76 15.72 6.59 5.23
C SER A 76 15.88 5.69 6.48
N THR A 77 17.05 5.07 6.63
CA THR A 77 17.36 4.26 7.82
C THR A 77 17.31 5.09 9.10
N ASP A 78 17.76 6.34 9.05
CA ASP A 78 17.70 7.27 10.18
C ASP A 78 16.24 7.62 10.55
N GLU A 79 15.42 7.93 9.56
CA GLU A 79 13.99 8.22 9.80
C GLU A 79 13.25 7.02 10.38
N LEU A 80 13.53 5.81 9.88
CA LEU A 80 12.97 4.58 10.47
C LEU A 80 13.42 4.39 11.91
N SER A 81 14.70 4.62 12.21
CA SER A 81 15.23 4.53 13.57
C SER A 81 14.53 5.51 14.50
N ARG A 82 14.39 6.79 14.09
CA ARG A 82 13.67 7.79 14.87
C ARG A 82 12.19 7.44 15.06
N LEU A 83 11.55 6.91 14.02
CA LEU A 83 10.14 6.50 14.07
C LEU A 83 9.93 5.30 15.00
N PHE A 84 10.81 4.31 14.99
CA PHE A 84 10.76 3.19 15.93
C PHE A 84 11.06 3.62 17.36
N ASN A 85 12.02 4.51 17.56
CA ASN A 85 12.32 5.08 18.88
C ASN A 85 11.13 5.86 19.44
N ALA A 86 10.44 6.64 18.61
CA ALA A 86 9.21 7.32 19.01
C ALA A 86 8.10 6.34 19.39
N ALA A 87 7.96 5.21 18.66
CA ALA A 87 7.01 4.16 19.01
C ALA A 87 7.39 3.45 20.33
N ASP A 88 8.68 3.22 20.58
CA ASP A 88 9.17 2.60 21.81
C ASP A 88 9.03 3.53 23.03
N ALA A 89 9.15 4.82 22.83
CA ALA A 89 8.94 5.85 23.84
C ALA A 89 7.45 6.23 24.03
N TYR A 90 6.54 5.62 23.28
CA TYR A 90 5.13 5.96 23.34
C TYR A 90 4.54 5.73 24.73
N ILE A 91 4.06 6.80 25.36
CA ILE A 91 3.40 6.75 26.69
C ILE A 91 1.89 6.89 26.47
N PRO A 92 1.08 5.89 26.83
CA PRO A 92 -0.37 6.00 26.73
C PRO A 92 -0.91 7.00 27.74
N LEU A 93 -1.87 7.84 27.35
CA LEU A 93 -2.52 8.83 28.21
C LEU A 93 -3.31 8.22 29.38
N THR A 94 -3.64 6.92 29.31
CA THR A 94 -4.36 6.18 30.32
C THR A 94 -3.60 4.93 30.74
N LYS A 95 -3.54 4.66 32.06
CA LYS A 95 -2.80 3.53 32.65
C LYS A 95 -3.35 2.13 32.30
N ALA A 96 -4.50 2.07 31.64
CA ALA A 96 -5.30 0.84 31.58
C ALA A 96 -5.01 -0.07 30.39
N THR A 97 -3.96 0.18 29.59
CA THR A 97 -3.89 -0.56 28.31
C THR A 97 -2.46 -0.84 27.87
N HIS A 98 -2.28 -2.00 27.26
CA HIS A 98 -1.05 -2.38 26.57
C HIS A 98 -0.83 -1.61 25.23
N LYS A 99 -1.47 -0.41 25.07
CA LYS A 99 -1.44 0.36 23.84
C LYS A 99 -0.01 0.65 23.37
N HIS A 100 0.92 0.91 24.27
CA HIS A 100 2.34 1.12 23.94
C HIS A 100 2.94 -0.11 23.27
N LEU A 101 2.71 -1.32 23.80
CA LEU A 101 3.20 -2.57 23.22
C LEU A 101 2.56 -2.83 21.84
N VAL A 102 1.25 -2.56 21.73
CA VAL A 102 0.52 -2.69 20.45
C VAL A 102 1.13 -1.78 19.40
N ILE A 103 1.38 -0.50 19.69
CA ILE A 103 1.90 0.46 18.72
C ILE A 103 3.32 0.08 18.28
N GLN A 104 4.18 -0.30 19.22
CA GLN A 104 5.53 -0.76 18.93
C GLN A 104 5.54 -1.94 17.96
N LEU A 105 4.70 -2.94 18.22
CA LEU A 105 4.64 -4.15 17.41
C LEU A 105 3.95 -3.88 16.07
N PHE A 106 2.87 -3.09 16.06
CA PHE A 106 2.12 -2.74 14.86
C PHE A 106 3.03 -2.09 13.80
N LEU A 107 3.80 -1.08 14.23
CA LEU A 107 4.73 -0.38 13.34
C LEU A 107 5.79 -1.33 12.76
N ARG A 108 6.33 -2.22 13.59
CA ARG A 108 7.33 -3.20 13.18
C ARG A 108 6.78 -4.24 12.20
N LEU A 109 5.56 -4.71 12.41
CA LEU A 109 4.90 -5.63 11.48
C LEU A 109 4.65 -4.98 10.11
N LEU A 110 4.24 -3.71 10.09
CA LEU A 110 4.04 -2.97 8.85
C LEU A 110 5.33 -2.85 8.04
N TYR A 111 6.46 -2.53 8.70
CA TYR A 111 7.73 -2.37 8.00
C TYR A 111 8.41 -3.71 7.73
N HIS A 112 8.71 -4.53 8.75
CA HIS A 112 9.54 -5.72 8.57
C HIS A 112 8.85 -6.85 7.80
N CYS A 113 7.52 -6.87 7.75
CA CYS A 113 6.73 -7.83 6.98
C CYS A 113 6.07 -7.20 5.74
N GLY A 114 6.27 -5.91 5.50
CA GLY A 114 5.67 -5.21 4.36
C GLY A 114 4.13 -5.33 4.31
N LEU A 115 3.45 -5.45 5.46
CA LEU A 115 2.00 -5.64 5.51
C LEU A 115 1.26 -4.40 4.99
N ARG A 116 0.10 -4.62 4.36
CA ARG A 116 -0.87 -3.53 4.20
C ARG A 116 -1.44 -3.17 5.58
N LEU A 117 -1.81 -1.91 5.76
CA LEU A 117 -2.44 -1.49 7.03
C LEU A 117 -3.67 -2.33 7.36
N SER A 118 -4.51 -2.62 6.37
CA SER A 118 -5.69 -3.48 6.55
C SER A 118 -5.32 -4.91 6.95
N ASP A 119 -4.22 -5.47 6.42
CA ASP A 119 -3.78 -6.81 6.79
C ASP A 119 -3.41 -6.84 8.28
N ALA A 120 -2.63 -5.86 8.75
CA ALA A 120 -2.23 -5.77 10.15
C ALA A 120 -3.42 -5.49 11.09
N CYS A 121 -4.36 -4.61 10.70
CA CYS A 121 -5.57 -4.34 11.48
C CYS A 121 -6.45 -5.58 11.68
N ASN A 122 -6.49 -6.47 10.69
CA ASN A 122 -7.38 -7.64 10.69
C ASN A 122 -6.75 -8.91 11.25
N LEU A 123 -5.46 -8.88 11.67
CA LEU A 123 -4.82 -10.02 12.30
C LEU A 123 -5.55 -10.41 13.59
N THR A 124 -5.84 -11.70 13.72
CA THR A 124 -6.32 -12.34 14.97
C THR A 124 -5.23 -13.20 15.59
N VAL A 125 -5.41 -13.60 16.83
CA VAL A 125 -4.44 -14.44 17.56
C VAL A 125 -4.12 -15.72 16.80
N GLN A 126 -5.12 -16.40 16.21
CA GLN A 126 -4.93 -17.62 15.41
C GLN A 126 -4.19 -17.39 14.09
N ASP A 127 -4.09 -16.15 13.62
CA ASP A 127 -3.42 -15.82 12.37
C ASP A 127 -1.91 -15.64 12.56
N VAL A 128 -1.43 -15.68 13.80
CA VAL A 128 -0.02 -15.52 14.15
C VAL A 128 0.54 -16.83 14.71
N ASN A 129 1.20 -17.60 13.85
CA ASN A 129 1.91 -18.78 14.29
C ASN A 129 3.24 -18.35 14.95
N LEU A 130 3.22 -18.30 16.29
CA LEU A 130 4.36 -17.86 17.08
C LEU A 130 5.49 -18.91 17.13
N GLN A 131 5.17 -20.20 16.91
CA GLN A 131 6.15 -21.27 16.90
C GLN A 131 7.04 -21.16 15.67
N ASP A 132 6.44 -21.08 14.49
CA ASP A 132 7.15 -21.06 13.21
C ASP A 132 7.50 -19.62 12.77
N GLY A 133 6.98 -18.60 13.45
CA GLY A 133 7.20 -17.20 13.09
C GLY A 133 6.52 -16.80 11.79
N ILE A 134 5.29 -17.28 11.53
CA ILE A 134 4.56 -17.08 10.30
C ILE A 134 3.24 -16.37 10.57
N LEU A 135 2.93 -15.35 9.75
CA LEU A 135 1.62 -14.69 9.74
C LEU A 135 0.76 -15.29 8.62
N HIS A 136 -0.48 -15.60 8.93
CA HIS A 136 -1.48 -16.03 7.96
C HIS A 136 -2.41 -14.86 7.61
N ILE A 137 -2.26 -14.28 6.43
CA ILE A 137 -3.08 -13.17 5.95
C ILE A 137 -4.26 -13.74 5.15
N LYS A 138 -5.42 -13.88 5.80
CA LYS A 138 -6.60 -14.58 5.27
C LYS A 138 -7.37 -13.81 4.20
N LYS A 139 -7.50 -12.50 4.33
CA LYS A 139 -8.31 -11.66 3.43
C LYS A 139 -7.49 -10.49 2.92
N GLY A 140 -6.48 -10.79 2.11
CA GLY A 140 -5.75 -9.75 1.40
C GLY A 140 -6.62 -9.04 0.34
N LYS A 141 -6.11 -7.97 -0.25
CA LYS A 141 -6.74 -7.36 -1.44
C LYS A 141 -7.00 -8.46 -2.47
N PHE A 142 -8.24 -8.61 -2.95
CA PHE A 142 -8.71 -9.67 -3.86
C PHE A 142 -8.90 -11.05 -3.23
N GLU A 143 -9.15 -11.14 -1.90
CA GLU A 143 -9.45 -12.40 -1.18
C GLU A 143 -8.36 -13.48 -1.28
N LYS A 144 -7.14 -13.11 -1.69
CA LYS A 144 -6.02 -14.05 -1.73
C LYS A 144 -5.39 -14.19 -0.35
N GLU A 145 -5.31 -15.42 0.11
CA GLU A 145 -4.57 -15.79 1.30
C GLU A 145 -3.07 -15.89 1.01
N ARG A 146 -2.25 -15.56 2.00
CA ARG A 146 -0.82 -15.74 1.92
C ARG A 146 -0.20 -15.93 3.30
N PHE A 147 0.90 -16.65 3.32
CA PHE A 147 1.76 -16.78 4.48
C PHE A 147 2.93 -15.80 4.38
N VAL A 148 3.21 -15.11 5.48
CA VAL A 148 4.26 -14.10 5.56
C VAL A 148 5.20 -14.50 6.70
N PRO A 149 6.39 -15.06 6.40
CA PRO A 149 7.39 -15.35 7.42
C PRO A 149 7.95 -14.08 8.02
N MET A 150 8.10 -14.07 9.33
CA MET A 150 8.68 -12.96 10.09
C MET A 150 10.19 -13.18 10.29
N PRO A 151 11.00 -12.12 10.34
CA PRO A 151 12.37 -12.22 10.86
C PRO A 151 12.37 -12.78 12.30
N ALA A 152 13.37 -13.58 12.65
CA ALA A 152 13.43 -14.26 13.95
C ALA A 152 13.32 -13.28 15.14
N SER A 153 13.95 -12.12 15.05
CA SER A 153 13.87 -11.07 16.08
C SER A 153 12.46 -10.49 16.24
N LEU A 154 11.70 -10.36 15.14
CA LEU A 154 10.32 -9.90 15.18
C LEU A 154 9.39 -10.99 15.72
N ALA A 155 9.60 -12.25 15.32
CA ALA A 155 8.87 -13.40 15.87
C ALA A 155 9.05 -13.51 17.40
N GLN A 156 10.27 -13.26 17.92
CA GLN A 156 10.51 -13.19 19.35
C GLN A 156 9.71 -12.06 20.02
N LYS A 157 9.74 -10.85 19.45
CA LYS A 157 8.92 -9.74 19.96
C LYS A 157 7.42 -10.05 19.95
N CYS A 158 6.94 -10.80 18.94
CA CYS A 158 5.54 -11.27 18.91
C CYS A 158 5.24 -12.26 20.04
N ARG A 159 6.17 -13.18 20.37
CA ARG A 159 6.03 -14.10 21.52
C ARG A 159 5.96 -13.34 22.84
N ASP A 160 6.91 -12.42 23.06
CA ASP A 160 6.97 -11.61 24.28
C ASP A 160 5.69 -10.78 24.46
N TYR A 161 5.26 -10.13 23.38
CA TYR A 161 4.00 -9.39 23.33
C TYR A 161 2.78 -10.26 23.64
N SER A 162 2.69 -11.42 23.00
CA SER A 162 1.56 -12.34 23.18
C SER A 162 1.48 -12.89 24.60
N SER A 163 2.61 -13.15 25.24
CA SER A 163 2.66 -13.62 26.63
C SER A 163 2.09 -12.60 27.63
N ILE A 164 2.11 -11.32 27.27
CA ILE A 164 1.59 -10.22 28.10
C ILE A 164 0.14 -9.91 27.73
N VAL A 165 -0.13 -9.70 26.44
CA VAL A 165 -1.40 -9.14 25.97
C VAL A 165 -2.45 -10.21 25.73
N HIS A 166 -2.05 -11.43 25.33
CA HIS A 166 -2.95 -12.50 24.90
C HIS A 166 -3.00 -13.69 25.85
N LYS A 167 -2.57 -13.52 27.10
CA LYS A 167 -2.54 -14.60 28.09
C LYS A 167 -3.86 -15.36 28.21
N ASN A 168 -4.99 -14.65 28.09
CA ASN A 168 -6.35 -15.20 28.23
C ASN A 168 -7.23 -14.89 27.02
N SER A 169 -6.65 -14.52 25.87
CA SER A 169 -7.41 -14.17 24.66
C SER A 169 -7.86 -15.43 23.94
N ASN A 170 -9.07 -15.40 23.36
CA ASN A 170 -9.50 -16.43 22.44
C ASN A 170 -8.80 -16.30 21.07
N SER A 171 -8.88 -17.34 20.25
CA SER A 171 -8.19 -17.41 18.96
C SER A 171 -8.65 -16.35 17.94
N THR A 172 -9.89 -15.87 18.03
CA THR A 172 -10.48 -14.87 17.12
C THR A 172 -10.30 -13.44 17.60
N TYR A 173 -9.69 -13.24 18.78
CA TYR A 173 -9.44 -11.92 19.32
C TYR A 173 -8.41 -11.17 18.44
N PRO A 174 -8.58 -9.83 18.24
CA PRO A 174 -7.60 -9.06 17.47
C PRO A 174 -6.19 -9.22 18.05
N PHE A 175 -5.22 -9.53 17.19
CA PHE A 175 -3.83 -9.65 17.65
C PHE A 175 -3.25 -8.29 18.08
N LEU A 176 -3.71 -7.20 17.47
CA LEU A 176 -3.34 -5.83 17.78
C LEU A 176 -4.58 -5.05 18.25
N PRO A 177 -5.08 -5.26 19.49
CA PRO A 177 -6.32 -4.68 19.95
C PRO A 177 -6.18 -3.17 20.24
N THR A 178 -7.27 -2.44 20.06
CA THR A 178 -7.45 -1.10 20.63
C THR A 178 -7.63 -1.17 22.14
N VAL A 179 -7.69 -0.03 22.79
CA VAL A 179 -8.01 0.08 24.23
C VAL A 179 -9.38 -0.53 24.59
N HIS A 180 -10.27 -0.67 23.63
CA HIS A 180 -11.60 -1.26 23.79
C HIS A 180 -11.65 -2.76 23.42
N GLY A 181 -10.51 -3.38 23.14
CA GLY A 181 -10.43 -4.78 22.74
C GLY A 181 -10.89 -5.07 21.30
N THR A 182 -11.11 -4.06 20.50
CA THR A 182 -11.50 -4.18 19.10
C THR A 182 -10.30 -4.01 18.16
N ALA A 183 -10.42 -4.46 16.91
CA ALA A 183 -9.41 -4.20 15.87
C ALA A 183 -9.29 -2.69 15.58
N TYR A 184 -8.09 -2.24 15.23
CA TYR A 184 -7.90 -0.88 14.75
C TYR A 184 -8.61 -0.67 13.41
N SER A 185 -9.26 0.48 13.24
CA SER A 185 -9.61 0.95 11.91
C SER A 185 -8.39 1.59 11.23
N ASN A 186 -8.36 1.56 9.89
CA ASN A 186 -7.30 2.25 9.13
C ASN A 186 -7.18 3.74 9.54
N ARG A 187 -8.30 4.40 9.75
CA ARG A 187 -8.34 5.81 10.18
C ARG A 187 -7.79 6.00 11.59
N GLY A 188 -8.11 5.08 12.51
CA GLY A 188 -7.65 5.15 13.90
C GLY A 188 -6.13 5.00 14.01
N PHE A 189 -5.56 4.03 13.29
CA PHE A 189 -4.10 3.88 13.28
C PHE A 189 -3.39 5.02 12.55
N TYR A 190 -4.00 5.60 11.52
CA TYR A 190 -3.42 6.76 10.83
C TYR A 190 -3.22 7.96 11.77
N GLY A 191 -4.12 8.19 12.71
CA GLY A 191 -3.94 9.21 13.75
C GLY A 191 -2.69 8.95 14.59
N VAL A 192 -2.55 7.71 15.11
CA VAL A 192 -1.36 7.29 15.87
C VAL A 192 -0.07 7.45 15.05
N PHE A 193 -0.09 7.07 13.78
CA PHE A 193 1.08 7.20 12.91
C PHE A 193 1.51 8.67 12.72
N ARG A 194 0.57 9.59 12.60
CA ARG A 194 0.87 11.03 12.52
C ARG A 194 1.53 11.56 13.78
N ASP A 195 1.05 11.11 14.95
CA ASP A 195 1.65 11.49 16.24
C ASP A 195 3.08 10.96 16.34
N LEU A 196 3.34 9.73 15.86
CA LEU A 196 4.69 9.15 15.83
C LEU A 196 5.61 9.90 14.84
N LEU A 197 5.13 10.31 13.68
CA LEU A 197 5.91 11.15 12.74
C LEU A 197 6.32 12.48 13.40
N TRP A 198 5.40 13.11 14.12
CA TRP A 198 5.68 14.34 14.85
C TRP A 198 6.76 14.12 15.93
N GLN A 199 6.63 13.09 16.76
CA GLN A 199 7.60 12.75 17.78
C GLN A 199 8.97 12.38 17.20
N ALA A 200 8.99 11.74 16.02
CA ALA A 200 10.20 11.40 15.30
C ALA A 200 10.84 12.59 14.55
N ASN A 201 10.26 13.78 14.64
CA ASN A 201 10.66 14.95 13.86
C ASN A 201 10.72 14.66 12.33
N ILE A 202 9.68 13.99 11.83
CA ILE A 202 9.49 13.70 10.41
C ILE A 202 8.32 14.52 9.91
N SER A 203 8.55 15.41 8.97
CA SER A 203 7.52 16.29 8.44
C SER A 203 6.41 15.50 7.78
N HIS A 204 5.15 15.75 8.16
CA HIS A 204 3.99 15.19 7.49
C HIS A 204 3.75 15.83 6.09
N GLY A 205 4.42 16.94 5.76
CA GLY A 205 4.34 17.59 4.44
C GLY A 205 2.96 18.16 4.07
N GLY A 206 1.98 18.10 4.97
CA GLY A 206 0.60 18.52 4.69
C GLY A 206 -0.25 17.44 3.99
N ARG A 207 -1.47 17.82 3.59
CA ARG A 207 -2.45 16.89 3.00
C ARG A 207 -2.00 16.45 1.61
N GLY A 208 -1.62 15.18 1.48
CA GLY A 208 -1.28 14.55 0.20
C GLY A 208 0.22 14.55 -0.17
N TYR A 209 1.08 15.16 0.63
CA TYR A 209 2.50 15.32 0.30
C TYR A 209 3.47 14.60 1.25
N GLY A 210 3.05 14.22 2.42
CA GLY A 210 3.95 13.62 3.41
C GLY A 210 3.89 12.10 3.48
N PRO A 211 4.69 11.51 4.38
CA PRO A 211 4.73 10.08 4.61
C PRO A 211 3.35 9.55 5.03
N ARG A 212 3.00 8.39 4.50
CA ARG A 212 1.77 7.66 4.83
C ARG A 212 2.12 6.31 5.44
N VAL A 213 1.19 5.72 6.17
CA VAL A 213 1.39 4.37 6.74
C VAL A 213 1.79 3.35 5.65
N HIS A 214 1.20 3.46 4.46
CA HIS A 214 1.51 2.55 3.35
C HIS A 214 2.93 2.69 2.81
N ASP A 215 3.56 3.83 3.04
CA ASP A 215 4.94 4.07 2.60
C ASP A 215 5.97 3.25 3.39
N LEU A 216 5.62 2.73 4.58
CA LEU A 216 6.43 1.72 5.28
C LEU A 216 6.57 0.43 4.46
N ARG A 217 5.51 0.01 3.79
CA ARG A 217 5.54 -1.15 2.89
C ARG A 217 6.33 -0.86 1.61
N HIS A 218 6.21 0.34 1.06
CA HIS A 218 7.05 0.76 -0.07
C HIS A 218 8.52 0.78 0.31
N THR A 219 8.83 1.33 1.49
CA THR A 219 10.19 1.33 2.04
C THR A 219 10.73 -0.08 2.26
N PHE A 220 9.94 -0.99 2.83
CA PHE A 220 10.33 -2.40 2.96
C PHE A 220 10.71 -3.00 1.61
N ALA A 221 9.87 -2.82 0.59
CA ALA A 221 10.13 -3.38 -0.73
C ALA A 221 11.41 -2.84 -1.36
N VAL A 222 11.60 -1.52 -1.32
CA VAL A 222 12.81 -0.86 -1.85
C VAL A 222 14.06 -1.29 -1.08
N HIS A 223 14.01 -1.32 0.26
CA HIS A 223 15.16 -1.76 1.07
C HIS A 223 15.49 -3.23 0.83
N ARG A 224 14.48 -4.09 0.67
CA ARG A 224 14.71 -5.51 0.37
C ARG A 224 15.35 -5.71 -1.00
N LEU A 225 14.90 -4.98 -2.02
CA LEU A 225 15.51 -5.02 -3.35
C LEU A 225 16.95 -4.50 -3.31
N ARG A 226 17.17 -3.37 -2.64
CA ARG A 226 18.52 -2.83 -2.44
C ARG A 226 19.46 -3.88 -1.81
N ASP A 227 19.02 -4.47 -0.71
CA ASP A 227 19.82 -5.44 0.04
C ASP A 227 20.16 -6.66 -0.84
N TRP A 228 19.21 -7.17 -1.62
CA TRP A 228 19.43 -8.30 -2.53
C TRP A 228 20.40 -7.95 -3.67
N VAL A 229 20.35 -6.73 -4.21
CA VAL A 229 21.33 -6.29 -5.20
C VAL A 229 22.74 -6.22 -4.59
N TYR A 230 22.87 -5.69 -3.37
CA TYR A 230 24.16 -5.68 -2.68
C TYR A 230 24.67 -7.08 -2.32
N GLU A 231 23.79 -8.02 -2.05
CA GLU A 231 24.08 -9.43 -1.82
C GLU A 231 24.42 -10.19 -3.13
N GLY A 232 24.28 -9.57 -4.30
CA GLY A 232 24.50 -10.22 -5.60
C GLY A 232 23.44 -11.28 -5.94
N ARG A 233 22.21 -11.12 -5.42
CA ARG A 233 21.10 -12.04 -5.71
C ARG A 233 20.58 -11.83 -7.12
N ASP A 234 20.17 -12.91 -7.77
CA ASP A 234 19.48 -12.85 -9.05
C ASP A 234 18.10 -12.20 -8.92
N MET A 235 17.95 -11.01 -9.47
CA MET A 235 16.72 -10.24 -9.41
C MET A 235 15.55 -10.88 -10.18
N HIS A 236 15.83 -11.66 -11.22
CA HIS A 236 14.78 -12.39 -11.93
C HIS A 236 14.09 -13.44 -11.05
N LEU A 237 14.86 -14.06 -10.16
CA LEU A 237 14.32 -14.98 -9.16
C LEU A 237 13.69 -14.25 -7.98
N MET A 238 14.30 -13.15 -7.53
CA MET A 238 13.86 -12.46 -6.29
C MET A 238 12.59 -11.64 -6.47
N LEU A 239 12.33 -11.06 -7.64
CA LEU A 239 11.12 -10.27 -7.89
C LEU A 239 9.82 -11.07 -7.76
N PRO A 240 9.68 -12.29 -8.34
CA PRO A 240 8.51 -13.12 -8.10
C PRO A 240 8.29 -13.48 -6.62
N TYR A 241 9.38 -13.72 -5.86
CA TYR A 241 9.29 -13.95 -4.42
C TYR A 241 8.75 -12.73 -3.69
N LEU A 242 9.30 -11.53 -3.99
CA LEU A 242 8.81 -10.30 -3.38
C LEU A 242 7.35 -10.02 -3.73
N SER A 243 6.97 -10.25 -5.00
CA SER A 243 5.61 -10.09 -5.48
C SER A 243 4.63 -10.98 -4.71
N THR A 244 4.97 -12.26 -4.55
CA THR A 244 4.18 -13.24 -3.78
C THR A 244 4.11 -12.88 -2.31
N TYR A 245 5.26 -12.56 -1.70
CA TYR A 245 5.35 -12.15 -0.30
C TYR A 245 4.47 -10.93 0.01
N LEU A 246 4.54 -9.92 -0.85
CA LEU A 246 3.71 -8.73 -0.74
C LEU A 246 2.23 -8.99 -1.08
N GLY A 247 1.91 -10.06 -1.80
CA GLY A 247 0.55 -10.37 -2.29
C GLY A 247 0.11 -9.36 -3.36
N HIS A 248 0.96 -9.12 -4.35
CA HIS A 248 0.63 -8.38 -5.56
C HIS A 248 -0.16 -9.25 -6.52
N LYS A 249 -1.07 -8.64 -7.28
CA LYS A 249 -1.84 -9.36 -8.30
C LYS A 249 -1.01 -9.59 -9.56
N HIS A 250 -0.18 -8.61 -9.90
CA HIS A 250 0.68 -8.60 -11.08
C HIS A 250 2.10 -8.23 -10.67
N ILE A 251 3.08 -8.86 -11.28
CA ILE A 251 4.50 -8.60 -11.02
C ILE A 251 4.89 -7.15 -11.33
N LEU A 252 4.22 -6.52 -12.30
CA LEU A 252 4.37 -5.10 -12.65
C LEU A 252 4.21 -4.15 -11.45
N GLU A 253 3.38 -4.54 -10.45
CA GLU A 253 3.26 -3.76 -9.21
C GLU A 253 4.58 -3.78 -8.41
N THR A 254 5.39 -4.83 -8.56
CA THR A 254 6.67 -5.00 -7.88
C THR A 254 7.82 -4.36 -8.69
N GLU A 255 7.76 -4.40 -10.01
CA GLU A 255 8.75 -3.77 -10.89
C GLU A 255 8.85 -2.25 -10.68
N THR A 256 7.76 -1.61 -10.29
CA THR A 256 7.78 -0.19 -9.90
C THR A 256 8.79 0.10 -8.79
N TYR A 257 9.08 -0.87 -7.92
CA TYR A 257 10.07 -0.72 -6.87
C TYR A 257 11.51 -0.78 -7.40
N LEU A 258 11.78 -1.47 -8.50
CA LEU A 258 13.11 -1.46 -9.13
C LEU A 258 13.48 -0.05 -9.60
N SER A 259 12.55 0.63 -10.28
CA SER A 259 12.78 2.01 -10.72
C SER A 259 13.00 2.95 -9.53
N LEU A 260 12.24 2.77 -8.44
CA LEU A 260 12.42 3.56 -7.23
C LEU A 260 13.77 3.25 -6.55
N THR A 261 14.21 1.99 -6.56
CA THR A 261 15.47 1.58 -5.95
C THR A 261 16.65 2.17 -6.74
N SER A 262 16.61 2.11 -8.06
CA SER A 262 17.66 2.69 -8.91
C SER A 262 17.74 4.21 -8.80
N GLU A 263 16.61 4.91 -8.67
CA GLU A 263 16.57 6.37 -8.46
C GLU A 263 17.18 6.81 -7.12
N LEU A 264 16.93 6.03 -6.05
CA LEU A 264 17.36 6.36 -4.70
C LEU A 264 18.80 5.90 -4.38
N PHE A 265 19.26 4.89 -5.09
CA PHE A 265 20.57 4.28 -4.93
C PHE A 265 21.25 4.17 -6.30
N PRO A 266 21.85 5.25 -6.82
CA PRO A 266 22.43 5.28 -8.17
C PRO A 266 23.52 4.24 -8.43
N ASP A 267 24.27 3.83 -7.39
CA ASP A 267 25.28 2.77 -7.46
C ASP A 267 24.66 1.38 -7.74
N ILE A 268 23.39 1.19 -7.42
CA ILE A 268 22.65 -0.03 -7.75
C ILE A 268 22.40 -0.13 -9.26
N LEU A 269 22.21 0.98 -9.96
CA LEU A 269 21.99 0.97 -11.40
C LEU A 269 23.20 0.32 -12.11
N ALA A 270 24.42 0.75 -11.78
CA ALA A 270 25.63 0.18 -12.35
C ALA A 270 25.79 -1.33 -12.07
N ARG A 271 25.32 -1.80 -10.90
CA ARG A 271 25.32 -3.23 -10.55
C ARG A 271 24.24 -4.01 -11.30
N LEU A 272 23.08 -3.42 -11.50
CA LEU A 272 21.99 -4.03 -12.27
C LEU A 272 22.38 -4.11 -13.77
N GLU A 273 22.98 -3.09 -14.33
CA GLU A 273 23.47 -3.07 -15.72
C GLU A 273 24.47 -4.20 -15.98
N THR A 274 25.39 -4.47 -15.05
CA THR A 274 26.31 -5.61 -15.16
C THR A 274 25.62 -6.97 -15.11
N HIS A 275 24.45 -7.09 -14.47
CA HIS A 275 23.68 -8.33 -14.42
C HIS A 275 22.69 -8.49 -15.58
N PHE A 276 22.32 -7.40 -16.23
CA PHE A 276 21.36 -7.36 -17.33
C PHE A 276 22.02 -7.06 -18.69
N SER A 277 23.34 -6.84 -18.74
CA SER A 277 24.07 -6.55 -19.99
C SER A 277 23.83 -7.61 -21.07
N ASP A 278 23.71 -8.87 -20.68
CA ASP A 278 23.48 -9.98 -21.60
C ASP A 278 22.03 -10.08 -22.12
N LEU A 279 21.13 -9.26 -21.60
CA LEU A 279 19.69 -9.29 -21.94
C LEU A 279 19.22 -8.04 -22.71
N ILE A 280 20.06 -7.01 -22.83
CA ILE A 280 19.79 -5.89 -23.70
C ILE A 280 20.32 -6.29 -25.09
N PRO A 281 19.44 -6.58 -26.08
CA PRO A 281 19.91 -6.83 -27.43
C PRO A 281 20.66 -5.58 -27.88
N ASP A 282 21.79 -5.74 -28.56
CA ASP A 282 22.49 -4.66 -29.28
C ASP A 282 21.58 -4.17 -30.40
N ILE A 283 20.61 -3.31 -30.07
CA ILE A 283 19.61 -2.78 -31.03
C ILE A 283 20.17 -1.58 -31.80
N TRP A 284 21.45 -1.21 -31.58
CA TRP A 284 22.04 0.01 -32.17
C TRP A 284 23.31 -0.23 -32.99
N GLU A 285 23.52 -1.43 -33.51
CA GLU A 285 24.48 -1.58 -34.61
C GLU A 285 23.74 -1.82 -35.92
N GLY A 286 23.70 -0.78 -36.76
CA GLY A 286 23.41 -0.93 -38.15
C GLY A 286 22.13 -0.29 -38.63
N SER A 287 22.23 0.87 -39.19
CA SER A 287 22.28 1.05 -40.64
C SER A 287 22.46 2.53 -40.95
N ASP A 288 23.65 3.03 -40.82
CA ASP A 288 24.14 3.99 -41.80
C ASP A 288 24.72 3.16 -42.96
N ASP A 289 23.87 2.80 -43.90
CA ASP A 289 24.33 2.44 -45.26
C ASP A 289 23.21 2.81 -46.24
N GLU A 290 23.41 3.94 -46.89
CA GLU A 290 23.38 4.24 -48.32
C GLU A 290 22.14 3.77 -49.15
N ASN A 291 21.36 4.68 -49.63
CA ASN A 291 21.26 5.22 -50.98
C ASN A 291 19.99 6.00 -51.15
#